data_ec9a2a6adffa9d555a848e8027a2cca5
#
_entry.id   ec9a2a6adffa9d555a848e8027a2cca5
#
_cell.length_a   1.000
_cell.length_b   1.000
_cell.length_c   1.000
_cell.angle_alpha   90.00
_cell.angle_beta   90.00
_cell.angle_gamma   90.00
#
_symmetry.space_group_name_H-M   'P 1'
#
loop_
_entity.id
_entity.type
_entity.pdbx_description
1 polymer ?
#
loop_
_entity_poly.entity_id
_entity_poly.type
_entity_poly.pdbx_seq_one_letter_code
_entity_poly.pdbx_strand_id
1 'polypeptide(L)'
;MILGMRWAWISDPALTSGWECFDVFSINCYAVDPTQAIQHVCDLGVDLPVMIGEFHFGALDAGPTATGLEAVRNQEERGAAYRYYCEHAAAHPAGVGCHYFQCYDQFALGRFDGENYNIGLFDICLQPYPAMARAVHACAQGIYRVKAGQCAPVSRRPESLPMIAY
;
A
#
# COMPACT_ATOMS: atom_id res chain seq x y z
N MET A 1 -0.42 19.26 12.63
CA MET A 1 -0.90 18.46 11.48
C MET A 1 -1.72 17.30 12.02
N ILE A 2 -2.96 17.20 11.58
CA ILE A 2 -3.91 16.15 11.99
C ILE A 2 -4.17 15.27 10.78
N LEU A 3 -3.93 13.95 10.93
CA LEU A 3 -4.14 12.94 9.91
C LEU A 3 -5.47 12.22 10.19
N GLY A 4 -6.39 12.26 9.24
CA GLY A 4 -7.63 11.49 9.32
C GLY A 4 -7.51 10.18 8.54
N MET A 5 -7.77 9.05 9.18
CA MET A 5 -7.67 7.73 8.55
C MET A 5 -9.05 7.09 8.34
N ARG A 6 -9.27 6.52 7.16
CA ARG A 6 -10.49 5.82 6.75
C ARG A 6 -10.14 4.55 5.98
N TRP A 7 -11.11 3.67 5.87
CA TRP A 7 -11.04 2.53 4.93
C TRP A 7 -11.57 2.97 3.56
N ALA A 8 -10.85 2.67 2.50
CA ALA A 8 -11.22 3.11 1.14
C ALA A 8 -12.55 2.53 0.63
N TRP A 9 -13.04 1.44 1.22
CA TRP A 9 -14.24 0.71 0.79
C TRP A 9 -15.48 0.89 1.70
N ILE A 10 -15.48 1.88 2.58
CA ILE A 10 -16.68 2.22 3.35
C ILE A 10 -17.61 3.11 2.53
N SER A 11 -18.84 3.30 2.98
CA SER A 11 -19.80 4.16 2.28
C SER A 11 -19.34 5.61 2.18
N ASP A 12 -19.66 6.27 1.09
CA ASP A 12 -19.24 7.66 0.81
C ASP A 12 -19.54 8.64 1.96
N PRO A 13 -20.72 8.61 2.60
CA PRO A 13 -21.00 9.48 3.75
C PRO A 13 -20.09 9.19 4.95
N ALA A 14 -19.72 7.92 5.19
CA ALA A 14 -18.80 7.56 6.26
C ALA A 14 -17.35 7.92 5.89
N LEU A 15 -16.98 7.75 4.62
CA LEU A 15 -15.66 8.09 4.10
C LEU A 15 -15.37 9.58 4.27
N THR A 16 -16.31 10.45 3.92
CA THR A 16 -16.12 11.90 3.93
C THR A 16 -16.50 12.58 5.23
N SER A 17 -17.10 11.88 6.21
CA SER A 17 -17.55 12.52 7.46
C SER A 17 -16.41 13.21 8.21
N GLY A 18 -16.55 14.53 8.43
CA GLY A 18 -15.63 15.34 9.23
C GLY A 18 -14.26 15.56 8.59
N TRP A 19 -14.13 15.41 7.26
CA TRP A 19 -12.84 15.61 6.59
C TRP A 19 -12.24 17.00 6.79
N GLU A 20 -13.07 18.01 7.00
CA GLU A 20 -12.66 19.39 7.24
C GLU A 20 -11.87 19.60 8.54
N CYS A 21 -11.89 18.60 9.43
CA CYS A 21 -11.13 18.62 10.68
C CYS A 21 -9.66 18.20 10.52
N PHE A 22 -9.26 17.75 9.32
CA PHE A 22 -7.93 17.18 9.07
C PHE A 22 -7.08 18.09 8.17
N ASP A 23 -5.77 17.93 8.27
CA ASP A 23 -4.80 18.58 7.36
C ASP A 23 -4.41 17.64 6.20
N VAL A 24 -4.48 16.33 6.42
CA VAL A 24 -4.21 15.28 5.43
C VAL A 24 -5.28 14.21 5.55
N PHE A 25 -5.86 13.83 4.42
CA PHE A 25 -6.85 12.77 4.38
C PHE A 25 -6.15 11.44 4.08
N SER A 26 -6.26 10.48 4.98
CA SER A 26 -5.61 9.17 4.82
C SER A 26 -6.64 8.06 4.61
N ILE A 27 -6.37 7.18 3.64
CA ILE A 27 -7.17 5.99 3.37
C ILE A 27 -6.32 4.73 3.43
N ASN A 28 -6.81 3.69 4.08
CA ASN A 28 -6.25 2.34 3.98
C ASN A 28 -6.81 1.70 2.71
N CYS A 29 -5.95 1.45 1.73
CA CYS A 29 -6.36 1.01 0.40
C CYS A 29 -5.58 -0.24 -0.03
N TYR A 30 -6.20 -1.39 0.13
CA TYR A 30 -5.67 -2.68 -0.31
C TYR A 30 -6.20 -2.98 -1.71
N ALA A 31 -5.44 -2.59 -2.70
CA ALA A 31 -5.70 -2.77 -4.12
C ALA A 31 -4.37 -2.88 -4.86
N VAL A 32 -4.39 -3.32 -6.10
CA VAL A 32 -3.17 -3.32 -6.95
C VAL A 32 -2.74 -1.91 -7.33
N ASP A 33 -3.71 -1.00 -7.45
CA ASP A 33 -3.52 0.38 -7.91
C ASP A 33 -4.36 1.33 -7.04
N PRO A 34 -3.74 2.30 -6.35
CA PRO A 34 -4.45 3.20 -5.44
C PRO A 34 -5.12 4.39 -6.15
N THR A 35 -4.84 4.61 -7.43
CA THR A 35 -5.21 5.87 -8.12
C THR A 35 -6.71 6.11 -8.15
N GLN A 36 -7.51 5.06 -8.36
CA GLN A 36 -8.97 5.17 -8.36
C GLN A 36 -9.53 5.53 -6.97
N ALA A 37 -8.97 4.97 -5.91
CA ALA A 37 -9.41 5.28 -4.55
C ALA A 37 -9.05 6.73 -4.16
N ILE A 38 -7.86 7.20 -4.55
CA ILE A 38 -7.46 8.60 -4.35
C ILE A 38 -8.38 9.53 -5.14
N GLN A 39 -8.64 9.22 -6.42
CA GLN A 39 -9.51 10.03 -7.26
C GLN A 39 -10.95 10.06 -6.71
N HIS A 40 -11.48 8.92 -6.25
CA HIS A 40 -12.80 8.86 -5.65
C HIS A 40 -12.95 9.80 -4.45
N VAL A 41 -11.96 9.86 -3.56
CA VAL A 41 -11.94 10.82 -2.44
C VAL A 41 -12.03 12.26 -2.95
N CYS A 42 -11.27 12.61 -3.99
CA CYS A 42 -11.31 13.93 -4.61
C CYS A 42 -12.67 14.22 -5.25
N ASP A 43 -13.27 13.25 -5.94
CA ASP A 43 -14.56 13.39 -6.61
C ASP A 43 -15.72 13.59 -5.60
N LEU A 44 -15.56 13.12 -4.38
CA LEU A 44 -16.47 13.37 -3.27
C LEU A 44 -16.32 14.76 -2.63
N GLY A 45 -15.41 15.59 -3.14
CA GLY A 45 -15.22 16.97 -2.70
C GLY A 45 -14.24 17.16 -1.53
N VAL A 46 -13.47 16.14 -1.19
CA VAL A 46 -12.38 16.29 -0.19
C VAL A 46 -11.22 17.05 -0.84
N ASP A 47 -11.03 18.29 -0.41
CA ASP A 47 -9.96 19.18 -0.90
C ASP A 47 -8.75 19.17 0.07
N LEU A 48 -8.16 17.98 0.22
CA LEU A 48 -6.97 17.77 1.05
C LEU A 48 -5.95 16.91 0.33
N PRO A 49 -4.65 16.99 0.69
CA PRO A 49 -3.68 15.98 0.31
C PRO A 49 -4.11 14.59 0.77
N VAL A 50 -4.01 13.59 -0.10
CA VAL A 50 -4.43 12.21 0.19
C VAL A 50 -3.21 11.33 0.41
N MET A 51 -3.18 10.63 1.53
CA MET A 51 -2.15 9.66 1.87
C MET A 51 -2.74 8.26 1.94
N ILE A 52 -2.01 7.27 1.44
CA ILE A 52 -2.34 5.87 1.70
C ILE A 52 -1.80 5.51 3.09
N GLY A 53 -2.71 5.26 4.04
CA GLY A 53 -2.39 4.94 5.42
C GLY A 53 -1.89 3.53 5.62
N GLU A 54 -2.45 2.59 4.86
CA GLU A 54 -2.02 1.19 4.84
C GLU A 54 -2.22 0.59 3.45
N PHE A 55 -1.26 -0.23 3.04
CA PHE A 55 -1.34 -1.17 1.92
C PHE A 55 -0.29 -2.26 2.11
N HIS A 56 -0.49 -3.43 1.51
CA HIS A 56 0.51 -4.47 1.43
C HIS A 56 0.34 -5.35 0.20
N PHE A 57 1.36 -6.16 -0.05
CA PHE A 57 1.32 -7.30 -0.97
C PHE A 57 1.96 -8.49 -0.28
N GLY A 58 1.32 -9.64 -0.35
CA GLY A 58 1.82 -10.89 0.23
C GLY A 58 2.01 -11.99 -0.81
N ALA A 59 2.86 -12.97 -0.46
CA ALA A 59 3.11 -14.15 -1.28
C ALA A 59 3.32 -15.38 -0.39
N LEU A 60 3.27 -16.57 -0.96
CA LEU A 60 3.39 -17.84 -0.21
C LEU A 60 4.73 -18.57 -0.41
N ASP A 61 5.70 -17.93 -1.05
CA ASP A 61 6.97 -18.56 -1.40
C ASP A 61 8.05 -18.47 -0.32
N ALA A 62 7.75 -17.82 0.81
CA ALA A 62 8.75 -17.62 1.88
C ALA A 62 8.11 -17.42 3.26
N GLY A 63 7.76 -18.47 3.96
CA GLY A 63 7.39 -18.41 5.37
C GLY A 63 5.90 -18.54 5.68
N PRO A 64 5.20 -17.49 6.15
CA PRO A 64 3.81 -17.59 6.59
C PRO A 64 2.86 -18.11 5.52
N THR A 65 1.74 -18.66 5.98
CA THR A 65 0.81 -19.44 5.15
C THR A 65 -0.29 -18.61 4.49
N ALA A 66 -0.34 -17.32 4.75
CA ALA A 66 -1.34 -16.43 4.20
C ALA A 66 -0.71 -15.18 3.53
N THR A 67 -1.39 -14.66 2.52
CA THR A 67 -0.93 -13.51 1.72
C THR A 67 -1.43 -12.18 2.25
N GLY A 68 -2.43 -12.20 3.12
CA GLY A 68 -3.18 -10.98 3.41
C GLY A 68 -4.08 -10.57 2.24
N LEU A 69 -4.48 -9.29 2.22
CA LEU A 69 -5.57 -8.78 1.38
C LEU A 69 -5.20 -8.63 -0.11
N GLU A 70 -3.92 -8.43 -0.43
CA GLU A 70 -3.44 -8.37 -1.81
C GLU A 70 -2.35 -9.42 -2.04
N ALA A 71 -2.68 -10.43 -2.82
CA ALA A 71 -1.81 -11.56 -3.11
C ALA A 71 -1.10 -11.41 -4.46
N VAL A 72 0.19 -11.72 -4.47
CA VAL A 72 1.01 -11.83 -5.67
C VAL A 72 1.79 -13.15 -5.67
N ARG A 73 2.41 -13.49 -6.80
CA ARG A 73 2.96 -14.82 -7.04
C ARG A 73 4.15 -15.18 -6.14
N ASN A 74 5.06 -14.23 -5.90
CA ASN A 74 6.32 -14.47 -5.18
C ASN A 74 6.95 -13.15 -4.70
N GLN A 75 8.10 -13.24 -4.03
CA GLN A 75 8.79 -12.08 -3.48
C GLN A 75 9.23 -11.06 -4.55
N GLU A 76 9.59 -11.47 -5.76
CA GLU A 76 9.93 -10.53 -6.86
C GLU A 76 8.68 -9.74 -7.29
N GLU A 77 7.55 -10.39 -7.40
CA GLU A 77 6.27 -9.70 -7.70
C GLU A 77 5.81 -8.80 -6.55
N ARG A 78 6.10 -9.14 -5.27
CA ARG A 78 5.86 -8.24 -4.14
C ARG A 78 6.64 -6.93 -4.28
N GLY A 79 7.92 -7.03 -4.61
CA GLY A 79 8.77 -5.86 -4.85
C GLY A 79 8.25 -5.01 -6.02
N ALA A 80 7.90 -5.66 -7.13
CA ALA A 80 7.34 -4.98 -8.31
C ALA A 80 6.01 -4.28 -7.97
N ALA A 81 5.13 -4.95 -7.23
CA ALA A 81 3.84 -4.41 -6.80
C ALA A 81 3.99 -3.22 -5.84
N TYR A 82 4.90 -3.31 -4.86
CA TYR A 82 5.23 -2.19 -3.96
C TYR A 82 5.63 -0.94 -4.76
N ARG A 83 6.56 -1.11 -5.71
CA ARG A 83 7.05 0.00 -6.52
C ARG A 83 5.96 0.59 -7.39
N TYR A 84 5.20 -0.26 -8.09
CA TYR A 84 4.06 0.16 -8.90
C TYR A 84 3.08 1.00 -8.08
N TYR A 85 2.66 0.48 -6.95
CA TYR A 85 1.70 1.11 -6.07
C TYR A 85 2.15 2.50 -5.59
N CYS A 86 3.36 2.58 -5.01
CA CYS A 86 3.90 3.83 -4.48
C CYS A 86 4.12 4.88 -5.57
N GLU A 87 4.65 4.49 -6.73
CA GLU A 87 4.91 5.42 -7.82
C GLU A 87 3.60 5.93 -8.44
N HIS A 88 2.56 5.09 -8.56
CA HIS A 88 1.25 5.52 -9.04
C HIS A 88 0.52 6.42 -8.03
N ALA A 89 0.59 6.14 -6.73
CA ALA A 89 0.10 7.05 -5.71
C ALA A 89 0.80 8.43 -5.78
N ALA A 90 2.12 8.44 -5.94
CA ALA A 90 2.89 9.66 -6.04
C ALA A 90 2.61 10.46 -7.32
N ALA A 91 2.36 9.77 -8.44
CA ALA A 91 2.01 10.41 -9.71
C ALA A 91 0.64 11.10 -9.66
N HIS A 92 -0.27 10.67 -8.78
CA HIS A 92 -1.57 11.31 -8.63
C HIS A 92 -1.42 12.71 -8.00
N PRO A 93 -2.08 13.75 -8.55
CA PRO A 93 -1.93 15.13 -8.06
C PRO A 93 -2.17 15.29 -6.56
N ALA A 94 -3.23 14.67 -6.02
CA ALA A 94 -3.56 14.71 -4.61
C ALA A 94 -2.73 13.77 -3.74
N GLY A 95 -2.07 12.73 -4.31
CA GLY A 95 -1.32 11.73 -3.55
C GLY A 95 -0.03 12.28 -2.95
N VAL A 96 0.18 12.13 -1.64
CA VAL A 96 1.34 12.70 -0.93
C VAL A 96 2.20 11.69 -0.20
N GLY A 97 1.79 10.43 -0.11
CA GLY A 97 2.58 9.39 0.54
C GLY A 97 1.86 8.07 0.69
N CYS A 98 2.64 7.06 1.05
CA CYS A 98 2.15 5.70 1.32
C CYS A 98 2.85 5.14 2.55
N HIS A 99 2.09 4.51 3.44
CA HIS A 99 2.61 3.71 4.55
C HIS A 99 2.39 2.24 4.25
N TYR A 100 3.48 1.48 4.23
CA TYR A 100 3.42 0.04 4.01
C TYR A 100 3.04 -0.71 5.30
N PHE A 101 2.05 -1.54 5.24
CA PHE A 101 1.64 -2.42 6.33
C PHE A 101 2.10 -3.85 6.01
N GLN A 102 3.20 -4.32 6.61
CA GLN A 102 3.96 -3.73 7.69
C GLN A 102 5.46 -4.00 7.54
N CYS A 103 6.26 -3.60 8.54
CA CYS A 103 7.72 -3.69 8.46
C CYS A 103 8.25 -5.13 8.42
N TYR A 104 7.68 -6.04 9.21
CA TYR A 104 8.06 -7.46 9.26
C TYR A 104 6.83 -8.36 9.15
N ASP A 105 7.07 -9.62 8.77
CA ASP A 105 6.02 -10.62 8.68
C ASP A 105 5.28 -10.80 9.99
N GLN A 106 4.04 -11.21 9.91
CA GLN A 106 3.30 -11.63 11.07
C GLN A 106 3.75 -13.02 11.53
N PHE A 107 3.51 -13.35 12.79
CA PHE A 107 3.88 -14.63 13.33
C PHE A 107 3.13 -15.77 12.68
N ALA A 108 3.81 -16.90 12.41
CA ALA A 108 3.19 -18.07 11.79
C ALA A 108 2.01 -18.66 12.61
N LEU A 109 2.00 -18.47 13.92
CA LEU A 109 0.90 -18.87 14.80
C LEU A 109 -0.26 -17.87 14.82
N GLY A 110 -0.13 -16.77 14.10
CA GLY A 110 -1.14 -15.72 14.00
C GLY A 110 -1.03 -14.64 15.10
N ARG A 111 -1.56 -13.46 14.78
CA ARG A 111 -1.84 -12.39 15.73
C ARG A 111 -3.08 -12.74 16.58
N PHE A 112 -3.44 -11.83 17.50
CA PHE A 112 -4.68 -11.95 18.31
C PHE A 112 -5.98 -12.07 17.48
N ASP A 113 -5.95 -11.57 16.23
CA ASP A 113 -7.04 -11.62 15.26
C ASP A 113 -6.93 -12.76 14.25
N GLY A 114 -5.89 -13.61 14.38
CA GLY A 114 -5.65 -14.77 13.54
C GLY A 114 -4.76 -14.53 12.32
N GLU A 115 -4.44 -13.28 11.99
CA GLU A 115 -3.59 -12.97 10.82
C GLU A 115 -2.17 -13.54 10.97
N ASN A 116 -1.67 -14.18 9.91
CA ASN A 116 -0.32 -14.75 9.82
C ASN A 116 0.31 -14.49 8.45
N TYR A 117 0.28 -13.26 8.00
CA TYR A 117 0.59 -12.84 6.64
C TYR A 117 2.09 -12.72 6.35
N ASN A 118 2.50 -13.18 5.16
CA ASN A 118 3.82 -12.90 4.58
C ASN A 118 3.77 -11.56 3.82
N ILE A 119 3.86 -10.47 4.55
CA ILE A 119 3.72 -9.11 4.02
C ILE A 119 4.89 -8.19 4.40
N GLY A 120 5.83 -8.66 5.23
CA GLY A 120 6.92 -7.85 5.75
C GLY A 120 7.93 -7.37 4.71
N LEU A 121 8.62 -6.28 4.99
CA LEU A 121 9.90 -5.95 4.35
C LEU A 121 11.01 -6.88 4.85
N PHE A 122 10.83 -7.39 6.06
CA PHE A 122 11.68 -8.34 6.76
C PHE A 122 10.84 -9.56 7.17
N ASP A 123 11.49 -10.70 7.27
CA ASP A 123 10.92 -11.88 7.90
C ASP A 123 10.84 -11.75 9.43
N ILE A 124 10.30 -12.76 10.10
CA ILE A 124 10.19 -12.76 11.57
C ILE A 124 11.55 -12.85 12.31
N CYS A 125 12.63 -13.18 11.61
CA CYS A 125 14.00 -13.18 12.10
C CYS A 125 14.73 -11.88 11.77
N LEU A 126 14.02 -10.87 11.28
CA LEU A 126 14.53 -9.56 10.85
C LEU A 126 15.52 -9.65 9.68
N GLN A 127 15.43 -10.69 8.86
CA GLN A 127 16.19 -10.78 7.62
C GLN A 127 15.41 -10.07 6.49
N PRO A 128 16.02 -9.15 5.75
CA PRO A 128 15.33 -8.45 4.69
C PRO A 128 15.00 -9.39 3.54
N TYR A 129 13.82 -9.23 2.95
CA TYR A 129 13.51 -9.83 1.66
C TYR A 129 14.27 -9.09 0.55
N PRO A 130 15.24 -9.71 -0.15
CA PRO A 130 16.11 -8.98 -1.09
C PRO A 130 15.33 -8.28 -2.22
N ALA A 131 14.26 -8.89 -2.71
CA ALA A 131 13.41 -8.32 -3.74
C ALA A 131 12.69 -7.06 -3.24
N MET A 132 12.11 -7.12 -2.03
CA MET A 132 11.49 -5.96 -1.40
C MET A 132 12.50 -4.84 -1.14
N ALA A 133 13.67 -5.17 -0.58
CA ALA A 133 14.72 -4.20 -0.30
C ALA A 133 15.16 -3.45 -1.57
N ARG A 134 15.37 -4.17 -2.69
CA ARG A 134 15.71 -3.55 -3.97
C ARG A 134 14.59 -2.63 -4.48
N ALA A 135 13.35 -3.07 -4.37
CA ALA A 135 12.20 -2.30 -4.87
C ALA A 135 11.96 -1.02 -4.04
N VAL A 136 12.01 -1.14 -2.72
CA VAL A 136 11.90 0.01 -1.79
C VAL A 136 12.99 1.03 -2.06
N HIS A 137 14.25 0.57 -2.21
CA HIS A 137 15.37 1.45 -2.52
C HIS A 137 15.19 2.16 -3.87
N ALA A 138 14.84 1.43 -4.92
CA ALA A 138 14.61 2.01 -6.25
C ALA A 138 13.46 3.02 -6.26
N CYS A 139 12.36 2.70 -5.57
CA CYS A 139 11.23 3.60 -5.39
C CYS A 139 11.66 4.88 -4.66
N ALA A 140 12.34 4.75 -3.52
CA ALA A 140 12.79 5.89 -2.71
C ALA A 140 13.71 6.85 -3.49
N GLN A 141 14.58 6.32 -4.34
CA GLN A 141 15.46 7.15 -5.19
C GLN A 141 14.71 7.90 -6.30
N GLY A 142 13.57 7.38 -6.76
CA GLY A 142 12.83 7.93 -7.91
C GLY A 142 11.57 8.72 -7.55
N ILE A 143 10.99 8.50 -6.38
CA ILE A 143 9.64 8.91 -6.06
C ILE A 143 9.37 10.42 -6.20
N TYR A 144 10.30 11.28 -5.80
CA TYR A 144 10.15 12.73 -5.95
C TYR A 144 10.18 13.19 -7.40
N ARG A 145 10.91 12.48 -8.27
CA ARG A 145 10.93 12.77 -9.72
C ARG A 145 9.61 12.36 -10.36
N VAL A 146 9.01 11.24 -9.92
CA VAL A 146 7.68 10.81 -10.34
C VAL A 146 6.66 11.85 -9.89
N LYS A 147 6.68 12.26 -8.61
CA LYS A 147 5.77 13.29 -8.06
C LYS A 147 5.88 14.62 -8.81
N ALA A 148 7.08 15.00 -9.20
CA ALA A 148 7.32 16.24 -9.96
C ALA A 148 6.99 16.12 -11.47
N GLY A 149 6.50 14.95 -11.93
CA GLY A 149 6.22 14.71 -13.36
C GLY A 149 7.46 14.63 -14.26
N GLN A 150 8.65 14.49 -13.67
CA GLN A 150 9.93 14.42 -14.40
C GLN A 150 10.20 13.02 -14.98
N CYS A 151 9.54 12.00 -14.47
CA CYS A 151 9.51 10.67 -15.03
C CYS A 151 8.15 10.01 -14.78
N ALA A 152 7.73 9.13 -15.68
CA ALA A 152 6.52 8.34 -15.49
C ALA A 152 6.72 7.28 -14.39
N PRO A 153 5.64 6.88 -13.71
CA PRO A 153 5.67 5.70 -12.84
C PRO A 153 5.92 4.44 -13.66
N VAL A 154 6.35 3.37 -13.00
CA VAL A 154 6.54 2.09 -13.68
C VAL A 154 5.24 1.61 -14.32
N SER A 155 5.32 1.13 -15.56
CA SER A 155 4.13 0.79 -16.37
C SER A 155 3.66 -0.66 -16.19
N ARG A 156 4.53 -1.57 -15.70
CA ARG A 156 4.18 -2.98 -15.52
C ARG A 156 3.26 -3.13 -14.32
N ARG A 157 1.97 -3.27 -14.60
CA ARG A 157 0.99 -3.58 -13.56
C ARG A 157 1.21 -4.99 -13.01
N PRO A 158 1.30 -5.19 -11.69
CA PRO A 158 1.40 -6.51 -11.10
C PRO A 158 0.10 -7.30 -11.28
N GLU A 159 0.24 -8.63 -11.35
CA GLU A 159 -0.89 -9.55 -11.36
C GLU A 159 -1.34 -9.80 -9.91
N SER A 160 -2.60 -9.48 -9.60
CA SER A 160 -3.22 -9.87 -8.34
C SER A 160 -3.73 -11.29 -8.42
N LEU A 161 -3.46 -12.07 -7.39
CA LEU A 161 -3.98 -13.42 -7.21
C LEU A 161 -5.13 -13.41 -6.19
N PRO A 162 -5.98 -14.45 -6.17
CA PRO A 162 -6.94 -14.62 -5.08
C PRO A 162 -6.22 -14.60 -3.72
N MET A 163 -6.72 -13.79 -2.80
CA MET A 163 -6.13 -13.71 -1.46
C MET A 163 -6.28 -15.02 -0.69
N ILE A 164 -5.28 -15.29 0.17
CA ILE A 164 -5.35 -16.32 1.21
C ILE A 164 -5.21 -15.58 2.53
N ALA A 165 -6.28 -15.50 3.30
CA ALA A 165 -6.35 -14.69 4.52
C ALA A 165 -6.22 -15.56 5.73
N TYR A 166 -6.33 -16.68 5.97
CA TYR A 166 -6.17 -17.63 7.11
C TYR A 166 -7.04 -18.88 7.00
#